data_6883308dfd926b1790171ab3078b8b2c
#
_entry.id   6883308dfd926b1790171ab3078b8b2c
#
_cell.length_a   1.000
_cell.length_b   1.000
_cell.length_c   1.000
_cell.angle_alpha   90.00
_cell.angle_beta   90.00
_cell.angle_gamma   90.00
#
_symmetry.space_group_name_H-M   'P 1'
#
loop_
_entity.id
_entity.type
_entity.pdbx_description
1 polymer ?
#
loop_
_entity_poly.entity_id
_entity_poly.type
_entity_poly.pdbx_seq_one_letter_code
_entity_poly.pdbx_strand_id
1 'polypeptide(L)'
;MSGPKRAKRICSEEAASAYLAGLINVEKERDAPYSRFDLEPIRRLMERLGDPQADLSVIHLAGSKGKGSTGLMAEALLGAAGERVGTFTSPHLERWSERFRIDGREVAGELLAEAVERIAPHIDALREEGPRCAPSFFDALTAIALLLFSEAKVDRCVFEVGLGGRLDSTNVMTADVSCITNIELEHTQQLGNTLAEIASEKAGILKSGVPVVIGDLHDEATEVVETRARELGAPLARLGRDFDFEVLDQDLEGQSIRLTDGSLRVDARIAALGSHQACNAALALACVARAPGVVQGEQLIEAAERGFAAARLPGRIELVGRSPWLLVDSAHTGASAAALAAVLRRIPRRRSHLVLSISAGKDADAILRHLLPEANAVTVTRAEPARSLPPSEVATAIRAVASGVSIQLVPNPQLALRAAREELGAEDLLCVSGSIYLAGIARRVFCDADSNERVAGSRWSRDA
;
A
#
# COMPACT_ATOMS: atom_id res chain seq x y z
N MET A 1 -13.90 -34.98 31.88
CA MET A 1 -13.46 -33.59 32.11
C MET A 1 -12.11 -33.41 31.42
N SER A 2 -12.10 -32.94 30.17
CA SER A 2 -10.87 -32.58 29.46
C SER A 2 -10.43 -31.20 29.99
N GLY A 3 -9.27 -31.16 30.64
CA GLY A 3 -8.68 -29.91 31.11
C GLY A 3 -8.50 -28.90 29.98
N PRO A 4 -8.40 -27.58 30.30
CA PRO A 4 -8.26 -26.56 29.29
C PRO A 4 -7.00 -26.86 28.45
N LYS A 5 -7.17 -26.98 27.12
CA LYS A 5 -6.04 -27.09 26.19
C LYS A 5 -5.18 -25.86 26.44
N ARG A 6 -3.95 -26.04 26.94
CA ARG A 6 -2.95 -24.97 27.01
C ARG A 6 -2.85 -24.34 25.62
N ALA A 7 -3.20 -23.06 25.51
CA ALA A 7 -2.98 -22.30 24.29
C ALA A 7 -1.51 -22.45 23.86
N LYS A 8 -1.27 -22.81 22.61
CA LYS A 8 0.09 -22.89 22.06
C LYS A 8 0.71 -21.48 22.19
N ARG A 9 1.83 -21.40 22.90
CA ARG A 9 2.56 -20.15 23.06
C ARG A 9 3.06 -19.64 21.71
N ILE A 10 2.78 -18.39 21.39
CA ILE A 10 3.19 -17.75 20.12
C ILE A 10 4.53 -17.03 20.37
N CYS A 11 5.65 -17.77 20.15
CA CYS A 11 6.99 -17.32 20.53
C CYS A 11 7.85 -16.92 19.33
N SER A 12 7.33 -16.98 18.11
CA SER A 12 8.08 -16.64 16.89
C SER A 12 7.18 -16.02 15.84
N GLU A 13 7.78 -15.30 14.89
CA GLU A 13 7.06 -14.73 13.75
C GLU A 13 6.34 -15.80 12.92
N GLU A 14 6.92 -17.00 12.78
CA GLU A 14 6.29 -18.13 12.07
C GLU A 14 5.04 -18.63 12.81
N ALA A 15 5.11 -18.71 14.15
CA ALA A 15 3.95 -19.12 14.94
C ALA A 15 2.83 -18.06 14.89
N ALA A 16 3.19 -16.78 14.92
CA ALA A 16 2.28 -15.66 14.73
C ALA A 16 1.63 -15.68 13.34
N SER A 17 2.42 -15.87 12.29
CA SER A 17 1.94 -16.02 10.93
C SER A 17 0.97 -17.19 10.77
N ALA A 18 1.28 -18.34 11.39
CA ALA A 18 0.43 -19.53 11.36
C ALA A 18 -0.91 -19.30 12.09
N TYR A 19 -0.90 -18.58 13.22
CA TYR A 19 -2.13 -18.22 13.94
C TYR A 19 -3.00 -17.29 13.08
N LEU A 20 -2.43 -16.21 12.54
CA LEU A 20 -3.13 -15.25 11.70
C LEU A 20 -3.68 -15.89 10.42
N ALA A 21 -2.95 -16.82 9.80
CA ALA A 21 -3.41 -17.56 8.62
C ALA A 21 -4.64 -18.44 8.89
N GLY A 22 -4.90 -18.79 10.15
CA GLY A 22 -6.10 -19.53 10.59
C GLY A 22 -7.34 -18.64 10.77
N LEU A 23 -7.23 -17.32 10.64
CA LEU A 23 -8.35 -16.39 10.71
C LEU A 23 -9.06 -16.27 9.36
N ILE A 24 -10.32 -15.81 9.38
CA ILE A 24 -11.06 -15.51 8.16
C ILE A 24 -10.30 -14.42 7.39
N ASN A 25 -9.86 -14.74 6.18
CA ASN A 25 -9.07 -13.83 5.36
C ASN A 25 -9.79 -13.46 4.06
N VAL A 26 -10.54 -12.37 4.12
CA VAL A 26 -11.31 -11.85 2.99
C VAL A 26 -10.40 -11.37 1.84
N GLU A 27 -9.15 -10.98 2.12
CA GLU A 27 -8.19 -10.64 1.05
C GLU A 27 -7.93 -11.86 0.13
N LYS A 28 -8.10 -13.09 0.61
CA LYS A 28 -7.94 -14.34 -0.15
C LYS A 28 -9.24 -14.83 -0.78
N GLU A 29 -10.39 -14.41 -0.29
CA GLU A 29 -11.71 -14.79 -0.78
C GLU A 29 -12.22 -13.75 -1.80
N ARG A 30 -12.13 -14.05 -3.09
CA ARG A 30 -12.54 -13.13 -4.16
C ARG A 30 -14.01 -12.73 -4.12
N ASP A 31 -14.85 -13.66 -3.75
CA ASP A 31 -16.31 -13.55 -3.83
C ASP A 31 -16.95 -13.33 -2.44
N ALA A 32 -16.15 -12.92 -1.44
CA ALA A 32 -16.69 -12.60 -0.14
C ALA A 32 -17.69 -11.43 -0.27
N PRO A 33 -18.98 -11.64 0.06
CA PRO A 33 -19.96 -10.58 -0.06
C PRO A 33 -19.63 -9.45 0.94
N TYR A 34 -19.84 -8.20 0.50
CA TYR A 34 -19.58 -7.03 1.33
C TYR A 34 -20.40 -7.02 2.64
N SER A 35 -21.52 -7.74 2.69
CA SER A 35 -22.31 -7.95 3.89
C SER A 35 -21.58 -8.69 5.02
N ARG A 36 -20.39 -9.26 4.76
CA ARG A 36 -19.52 -9.84 5.79
C ARG A 36 -18.59 -8.82 6.45
N PHE A 37 -18.50 -7.61 5.90
CA PHE A 37 -17.70 -6.55 6.49
C PHE A 37 -18.54 -5.85 7.56
N ASP A 38 -18.03 -5.79 8.76
CA ASP A 38 -18.64 -5.16 9.92
C ASP A 38 -17.53 -4.62 10.83
N LEU A 39 -17.78 -3.48 11.46
CA LEU A 39 -16.86 -2.90 12.43
C LEU A 39 -17.06 -3.47 13.85
N GLU A 40 -18.10 -4.24 14.08
CA GLU A 40 -18.38 -4.80 15.42
C GLU A 40 -17.25 -5.71 15.92
N PRO A 41 -16.69 -6.64 15.13
CA PRO A 41 -15.58 -7.49 15.60
C PRO A 41 -14.36 -6.71 16.04
N ILE A 42 -13.93 -5.73 15.23
CA ILE A 42 -12.75 -4.89 15.57
C ILE A 42 -13.03 -3.97 16.77
N ARG A 43 -14.22 -3.37 16.88
CA ARG A 43 -14.58 -2.54 18.03
C ARG A 43 -14.51 -3.31 19.33
N ARG A 44 -15.11 -4.50 19.37
CA ARG A 44 -15.08 -5.39 20.54
C ARG A 44 -13.68 -5.87 20.89
N LEU A 45 -12.84 -6.08 19.86
CA LEU A 45 -11.44 -6.41 20.09
C LEU A 45 -10.69 -5.22 20.70
N MET A 46 -10.92 -4.01 20.22
CA MET A 46 -10.30 -2.78 20.78
C MET A 46 -10.73 -2.55 22.23
N GLU A 47 -12.03 -2.65 22.53
CA GLU A 47 -12.54 -2.55 23.91
C GLU A 47 -11.84 -3.52 24.86
N ARG A 48 -11.61 -4.79 24.43
CA ARG A 48 -10.90 -5.78 25.23
C ARG A 48 -9.41 -5.50 25.39
N LEU A 49 -8.84 -4.73 24.49
CA LEU A 49 -7.42 -4.30 24.53
C LEU A 49 -7.26 -2.93 25.24
N GLY A 50 -8.36 -2.33 25.74
CA GLY A 50 -8.33 -1.05 26.44
C GLY A 50 -8.27 0.16 25.51
N ASP A 51 -8.84 0.04 24.30
CA ASP A 51 -8.96 1.10 23.29
C ASP A 51 -7.65 1.82 22.96
N PRO A 52 -6.59 1.08 22.54
CA PRO A 52 -5.26 1.66 22.27
C PRO A 52 -5.27 2.74 21.19
N GLN A 53 -6.33 2.82 20.38
CA GLN A 53 -6.49 3.84 19.33
C GLN A 53 -6.96 5.20 19.83
N ALA A 54 -7.43 5.30 21.08
CA ALA A 54 -8.13 6.50 21.58
C ALA A 54 -7.26 7.77 21.58
N ASP A 55 -5.97 7.62 21.90
CA ASP A 55 -5.02 8.73 22.02
C ASP A 55 -4.09 8.88 20.82
N LEU A 56 -4.28 8.08 19.75
CA LEU A 56 -3.43 8.14 18.58
C LEU A 56 -3.86 9.28 17.64
N SER A 57 -2.88 10.07 17.21
CA SER A 57 -3.06 11.07 16.16
C SER A 57 -2.87 10.43 14.79
N VAL A 58 -3.86 10.54 13.90
CA VAL A 58 -3.93 9.67 12.70
C VAL A 58 -4.16 10.45 11.41
N ILE A 59 -3.36 10.17 10.39
CA ILE A 59 -3.65 10.44 8.97
C ILE A 59 -4.21 9.17 8.36
N HIS A 60 -5.47 9.19 7.90
CA HIS A 60 -6.19 8.03 7.37
C HIS A 60 -6.37 8.13 5.86
N LEU A 61 -5.86 7.16 5.12
CA LEU A 61 -5.75 7.18 3.66
C LEU A 61 -6.66 6.12 3.01
N ALA A 62 -7.68 6.59 2.28
CA ALA A 62 -8.47 5.75 1.37
C ALA A 62 -8.17 6.10 -0.10
N GLY A 63 -8.64 5.28 -1.02
CA GLY A 63 -8.48 5.48 -2.45
C GLY A 63 -8.34 4.16 -3.21
N SER A 64 -8.41 4.21 -4.51
CA SER A 64 -8.20 3.05 -5.38
C SER A 64 -6.71 2.77 -5.55
N LYS A 65 -5.92 3.77 -5.91
CA LYS A 65 -4.46 3.70 -6.08
C LYS A 65 -3.77 4.79 -5.26
N GLY A 66 -2.46 4.64 -5.06
CA GLY A 66 -1.63 5.69 -4.45
C GLY A 66 -1.60 5.71 -2.93
N LYS A 67 -2.54 5.07 -2.22
CA LYS A 67 -2.61 5.08 -0.74
C LYS A 67 -1.27 4.78 -0.07
N GLY A 68 -0.68 3.61 -0.34
CA GLY A 68 0.59 3.19 0.25
C GLY A 68 1.75 4.13 -0.11
N SER A 69 1.83 4.62 -1.37
CA SER A 69 2.85 5.60 -1.77
C SER A 69 2.67 6.92 -1.02
N THR A 70 1.45 7.45 -0.95
CA THR A 70 1.13 8.67 -0.18
C THR A 70 1.47 8.47 1.30
N GLY A 71 1.13 7.29 1.86
CA GLY A 71 1.42 6.96 3.25
C GLY A 71 2.91 6.92 3.57
N LEU A 72 3.72 6.24 2.75
CA LEU A 72 5.17 6.17 2.93
C LEU A 72 5.86 7.54 2.72
N MET A 73 5.33 8.38 1.83
CA MET A 73 5.81 9.75 1.66
C MET A 73 5.44 10.64 2.86
N ALA A 74 4.23 10.47 3.42
CA ALA A 74 3.81 11.16 4.65
C ALA A 74 4.64 10.71 5.86
N GLU A 75 4.91 9.38 5.99
CA GLU A 75 5.84 8.85 7.00
C GLU A 75 7.20 9.53 6.94
N ALA A 76 7.80 9.58 5.74
CA ALA A 76 9.13 10.15 5.55
C ALA A 76 9.16 11.66 5.84
N LEU A 77 8.12 12.40 5.46
CA LEU A 77 7.98 13.82 5.72
C LEU A 77 7.83 14.10 7.23
N LEU A 78 6.94 13.39 7.92
CA LEU A 78 6.72 13.50 9.37
C LEU A 78 7.99 13.14 10.15
N GLY A 79 8.68 12.06 9.78
CA GLY A 79 9.96 11.70 10.38
C GLY A 79 11.04 12.76 10.17
N ALA A 80 11.11 13.40 8.99
CA ALA A 80 12.00 14.53 8.72
C ALA A 80 11.60 15.79 9.51
N ALA A 81 10.33 15.94 9.87
CA ALA A 81 9.85 16.99 10.78
C ALA A 81 10.19 16.72 12.26
N GLY A 82 10.78 15.57 12.56
CA GLY A 82 11.19 15.19 13.91
C GLY A 82 10.13 14.40 14.69
N GLU A 83 9.03 13.99 14.05
CA GLU A 83 7.99 13.19 14.69
C GLU A 83 8.35 11.70 14.66
N ARG A 84 7.95 10.99 15.68
CA ARG A 84 7.96 9.55 15.75
C ARG A 84 6.72 8.99 15.08
N VAL A 85 6.88 8.17 14.04
CA VAL A 85 5.77 7.81 13.14
C VAL A 85 5.52 6.31 13.14
N GLY A 86 4.24 5.92 13.36
CA GLY A 86 3.75 4.57 13.10
C GLY A 86 3.04 4.51 11.75
N THR A 87 3.39 3.57 10.88
CA THR A 87 2.77 3.44 9.56
C THR A 87 2.24 2.04 9.33
N PHE A 88 0.95 1.95 8.98
CA PHE A 88 0.27 0.72 8.61
C PHE A 88 -0.13 0.76 7.14
N THR A 89 0.39 -0.19 6.35
CA THR A 89 0.13 -0.31 4.91
C THR A 89 -0.40 -1.69 4.52
N SER A 90 -1.10 -1.78 3.39
CA SER A 90 -1.61 -3.04 2.83
C SER A 90 -1.79 -2.99 1.30
N PRO A 91 -1.69 -4.17 0.64
CA PRO A 91 -1.11 -5.40 1.14
C PRO A 91 0.43 -5.35 1.20
N HIS A 92 1.06 -6.36 1.78
CA HIS A 92 2.51 -6.53 1.76
C HIS A 92 3.00 -7.07 0.41
N LEU A 93 4.28 -6.91 0.12
CA LEU A 93 4.95 -7.47 -1.06
C LEU A 93 5.43 -8.89 -0.80
N GLU A 94 6.15 -9.11 0.29
CA GLU A 94 6.83 -10.36 0.61
C GLU A 94 6.38 -10.97 1.93
N ARG A 95 6.32 -10.16 2.98
CA ARG A 95 6.04 -10.59 4.37
C ARG A 95 4.97 -9.71 5.00
N TRP A 96 4.13 -10.30 5.81
CA TRP A 96 3.09 -9.56 6.52
C TRP A 96 3.65 -8.52 7.50
N SER A 97 4.90 -8.67 7.96
CA SER A 97 5.62 -7.72 8.81
C SER A 97 5.83 -6.36 8.14
N GLU A 98 5.94 -6.31 6.81
CA GLU A 98 6.08 -5.05 6.05
C GLU A 98 4.94 -4.05 6.29
N ARG A 99 3.78 -4.57 6.74
CA ARG A 99 2.59 -3.74 7.01
C ARG A 99 2.76 -2.84 8.23
N PHE A 100 3.74 -3.11 9.08
CA PHE A 100 3.96 -2.43 10.36
C PHE A 100 5.32 -1.75 10.37
N ARG A 101 5.32 -0.44 10.41
CA ARG A 101 6.55 0.35 10.41
C ARG A 101 6.52 1.34 11.56
N ILE A 102 7.68 1.54 12.18
CA ILE A 102 7.90 2.60 13.17
C ILE A 102 9.19 3.33 12.77
N ASP A 103 9.12 4.64 12.65
CA ASP A 103 10.23 5.50 12.26
C ASP A 103 10.91 5.05 10.96
N GLY A 104 10.11 4.70 9.94
CA GLY A 104 10.58 4.29 8.62
C GLY A 104 11.14 2.86 8.55
N ARG A 105 11.06 2.05 9.62
CA ARG A 105 11.59 0.68 9.69
C ARG A 105 10.49 -0.33 9.98
N GLU A 106 10.61 -1.53 9.42
CA GLU A 106 9.71 -2.63 9.76
C GLU A 106 9.84 -3.00 11.23
N VAL A 107 8.71 -3.29 11.88
CA VAL A 107 8.70 -3.81 13.25
C VAL A 107 9.33 -5.20 13.29
N ALA A 108 10.17 -5.46 14.29
CA ALA A 108 10.84 -6.75 14.46
C ALA A 108 9.84 -7.91 14.65
N GLY A 109 10.17 -9.08 14.10
CA GLY A 109 9.29 -10.24 14.14
C GLY A 109 8.95 -10.71 15.56
N GLU A 110 9.86 -10.50 16.52
CA GLU A 110 9.67 -10.80 17.94
C GLU A 110 8.55 -9.93 18.54
N LEU A 111 8.56 -8.62 18.27
CA LEU A 111 7.50 -7.69 18.72
C LEU A 111 6.15 -8.01 18.08
N LEU A 112 6.17 -8.41 16.81
CA LEU A 112 4.96 -8.87 16.13
C LEU A 112 4.42 -10.16 16.75
N ALA A 113 5.28 -11.12 17.11
CA ALA A 113 4.88 -12.35 17.78
C ALA A 113 4.29 -12.05 19.17
N GLU A 114 4.91 -11.16 19.94
CA GLU A 114 4.40 -10.72 21.25
C GLU A 114 3.02 -10.05 21.11
N ALA A 115 2.84 -9.18 20.11
CA ALA A 115 1.54 -8.54 19.86
C ALA A 115 0.46 -9.57 19.50
N VAL A 116 0.78 -10.55 18.64
CA VAL A 116 -0.15 -11.65 18.31
C VAL A 116 -0.46 -12.51 19.54
N GLU A 117 0.53 -12.86 20.37
CA GLU A 117 0.32 -13.63 21.62
C GLU A 117 -0.67 -12.91 22.56
N ARG A 118 -0.62 -11.59 22.60
CA ARG A 118 -1.51 -10.77 23.45
C ARG A 118 -2.92 -10.69 22.91
N ILE A 119 -3.11 -10.51 21.60
CA ILE A 119 -4.45 -10.37 21.02
C ILE A 119 -5.17 -11.72 20.84
N ALA A 120 -4.43 -12.83 20.66
CA ALA A 120 -4.98 -14.13 20.36
C ALA A 120 -6.03 -14.63 21.37
N PRO A 121 -5.84 -14.52 22.70
CA PRO A 121 -6.87 -14.94 23.67
C PRO A 121 -8.19 -14.17 23.53
N HIS A 122 -8.11 -12.87 23.19
CA HIS A 122 -9.28 -12.01 22.98
C HIS A 122 -10.00 -12.37 21.68
N ILE A 123 -9.26 -12.65 20.62
CA ILE A 123 -9.82 -13.12 19.34
C ILE A 123 -10.51 -14.47 19.52
N ASP A 124 -9.86 -15.43 20.19
CA ASP A 124 -10.43 -16.77 20.42
C ASP A 124 -11.71 -16.69 21.25
N ALA A 125 -11.74 -15.84 22.28
CA ALA A 125 -12.94 -15.63 23.09
C ALA A 125 -14.09 -14.98 22.27
N LEU A 126 -13.79 -13.99 21.40
CA LEU A 126 -14.79 -13.38 20.51
C LEU A 126 -15.33 -14.39 19.48
N ARG A 127 -14.50 -15.31 18.99
CA ARG A 127 -14.94 -16.39 18.09
C ARG A 127 -15.89 -17.36 18.76
N GLU A 128 -15.71 -17.64 20.07
CA GLU A 128 -16.63 -18.47 20.85
C GLU A 128 -18.00 -17.80 21.07
N GLU A 129 -18.08 -16.48 21.06
CA GLU A 129 -19.33 -15.72 21.15
C GLU A 129 -20.18 -15.79 19.87
N GLY A 130 -19.59 -16.20 18.77
CA GLY A 130 -20.27 -16.47 17.51
C GLY A 130 -19.67 -15.76 16.29
N PRO A 131 -20.12 -16.14 15.08
CA PRO A 131 -19.51 -15.69 13.83
C PRO A 131 -19.52 -14.17 13.59
N ARG A 132 -20.52 -13.46 14.15
CA ARG A 132 -20.63 -12.00 14.03
C ARG A 132 -19.65 -11.23 14.90
N CYS A 133 -19.09 -11.88 15.91
CA CYS A 133 -18.12 -11.27 16.83
C CYS A 133 -16.68 -11.68 16.47
N ALA A 134 -16.51 -12.63 15.55
CA ALA A 134 -15.22 -13.22 15.21
C ALA A 134 -14.34 -12.26 14.40
N PRO A 135 -13.21 -11.76 14.95
CA PRO A 135 -12.30 -10.91 14.21
C PRO A 135 -11.69 -11.63 13.00
N SER A 136 -11.61 -10.91 11.89
CA SER A 136 -10.95 -11.37 10.66
C SER A 136 -9.43 -11.23 10.75
N PHE A 137 -8.74 -11.74 9.72
CA PHE A 137 -7.30 -11.52 9.54
C PHE A 137 -6.96 -10.02 9.53
N PHE A 138 -7.74 -9.19 8.81
CA PHE A 138 -7.47 -7.77 8.71
C PHE A 138 -7.79 -7.01 10.01
N ASP A 139 -8.83 -7.44 10.75
CA ASP A 139 -9.10 -6.91 12.10
C ASP A 139 -7.92 -7.18 13.05
N ALA A 140 -7.36 -8.40 13.01
CA ALA A 140 -6.19 -8.75 13.81
C ALA A 140 -4.97 -7.90 13.44
N LEU A 141 -4.70 -7.68 12.15
CA LEU A 141 -3.58 -6.82 11.72
C LEU A 141 -3.78 -5.37 12.15
N THR A 142 -5.00 -4.84 12.02
CA THR A 142 -5.33 -3.48 12.47
C THR A 142 -5.14 -3.34 13.98
N ALA A 143 -5.59 -4.33 14.76
CA ALA A 143 -5.41 -4.37 16.21
C ALA A 143 -3.92 -4.39 16.61
N ILE A 144 -3.11 -5.20 15.92
CA ILE A 144 -1.65 -5.27 16.13
C ILE A 144 -1.03 -3.89 15.88
N ALA A 145 -1.37 -3.22 14.77
CA ALA A 145 -0.83 -1.90 14.44
C ALA A 145 -1.16 -0.88 15.54
N LEU A 146 -2.43 -0.77 15.93
CA LEU A 146 -2.89 0.15 16.95
C LEU A 146 -2.22 -0.10 18.31
N LEU A 147 -2.09 -1.36 18.70
CA LEU A 147 -1.43 -1.76 19.93
C LEU A 147 0.06 -1.38 19.92
N LEU A 148 0.80 -1.74 18.86
CA LEU A 148 2.22 -1.45 18.74
C LEU A 148 2.51 0.04 18.69
N PHE A 149 1.70 0.82 17.98
CA PHE A 149 1.93 2.27 17.85
C PHE A 149 1.60 3.01 19.14
N SER A 150 0.56 2.60 19.85
CA SER A 150 0.24 3.12 21.19
C SER A 150 1.37 2.82 22.19
N GLU A 151 1.88 1.60 22.23
CA GLU A 151 2.99 1.19 23.12
C GLU A 151 4.32 1.86 22.76
N ALA A 152 4.56 2.06 21.46
CA ALA A 152 5.71 2.79 20.97
C ALA A 152 5.62 4.29 21.29
N LYS A 153 4.47 4.78 21.75
CA LYS A 153 4.21 6.20 21.98
C LYS A 153 4.61 7.04 20.76
N VAL A 154 4.13 6.63 19.57
CA VAL A 154 4.39 7.40 18.36
C VAL A 154 3.63 8.73 18.43
N ASP A 155 4.23 9.80 17.89
CA ASP A 155 3.60 11.11 17.85
C ASP A 155 2.48 11.13 16.81
N ARG A 156 2.63 10.33 15.74
CA ARG A 156 1.69 10.29 14.61
C ARG A 156 1.58 8.91 14.00
N CYS A 157 0.38 8.59 13.53
CA CYS A 157 0.11 7.39 12.76
C CYS A 157 -0.30 7.72 11.33
N VAL A 158 0.11 6.89 10.38
CA VAL A 158 -0.39 6.89 9.00
C VAL A 158 -1.02 5.52 8.73
N PHE A 159 -2.32 5.50 8.46
CA PHE A 159 -3.07 4.27 8.21
C PHE A 159 -3.61 4.20 6.80
N GLU A 160 -3.27 3.15 6.09
CA GLU A 160 -3.84 2.80 4.78
C GLU A 160 -5.08 1.92 4.98
N VAL A 161 -6.21 2.32 4.38
CA VAL A 161 -7.44 1.50 4.25
C VAL A 161 -7.16 0.27 3.41
N GLY A 162 -7.57 -0.90 3.89
CA GLY A 162 -7.45 -2.14 3.13
C GLY A 162 -8.44 -2.23 1.97
N LEU A 163 -9.74 -2.06 2.24
CA LEU A 163 -10.78 -2.13 1.23
C LEU A 163 -11.95 -1.18 1.54
N GLY A 164 -12.36 -0.41 0.52
CA GLY A 164 -13.48 0.53 0.68
C GLY A 164 -13.12 1.70 1.59
N GLY A 165 -13.63 1.71 2.79
CA GLY A 165 -13.39 2.72 3.83
C GLY A 165 -14.41 2.63 4.96
N ARG A 166 -15.69 2.73 4.66
CA ARG A 166 -16.80 2.80 5.64
C ARG A 166 -16.81 1.62 6.63
N LEU A 167 -16.61 0.41 6.13
CA LEU A 167 -16.60 -0.83 6.92
C LEU A 167 -15.19 -1.45 7.03
N ASP A 168 -14.15 -0.71 6.66
CA ASP A 168 -12.77 -1.17 6.83
C ASP A 168 -12.37 -1.18 8.30
N SER A 169 -11.63 -2.19 8.74
CA SER A 169 -11.19 -2.32 10.13
C SER A 169 -10.46 -1.08 10.63
N THR A 170 -9.72 -0.39 9.75
CA THR A 170 -9.01 0.85 10.12
C THR A 170 -9.96 2.00 10.45
N ASN A 171 -11.25 1.92 10.07
CA ASN A 171 -12.23 2.96 10.39
C ASN A 171 -12.75 2.93 11.84
N VAL A 172 -12.18 2.06 12.68
CA VAL A 172 -12.43 2.03 14.14
C VAL A 172 -11.83 3.26 14.85
N MET A 173 -10.84 3.90 14.24
CA MET A 173 -10.19 5.11 14.79
C MET A 173 -10.86 6.41 14.33
N THR A 174 -10.55 7.49 15.06
CA THR A 174 -10.84 8.86 14.64
C THR A 174 -9.57 9.47 14.07
N ALA A 175 -9.61 9.88 12.80
CA ALA A 175 -8.49 10.52 12.14
C ALA A 175 -8.44 12.02 12.44
N ASP A 176 -7.25 12.61 12.43
CA ASP A 176 -7.02 14.06 12.41
C ASP A 176 -7.05 14.65 11.01
N VAL A 177 -6.70 13.81 10.01
CA VAL A 177 -6.81 14.13 8.59
C VAL A 177 -7.27 12.89 7.84
N SER A 178 -8.28 13.04 7.00
CA SER A 178 -8.71 12.00 6.07
C SER A 178 -8.26 12.33 4.65
N CYS A 179 -7.78 11.33 3.90
CA CYS A 179 -7.38 11.51 2.51
C CYS A 179 -8.05 10.49 1.59
N ILE A 180 -8.54 10.93 0.44
CA ILE A 180 -8.98 10.07 -0.67
C ILE A 180 -8.08 10.34 -1.86
N THR A 181 -7.17 9.40 -2.16
CA THR A 181 -6.12 9.60 -3.17
C THR A 181 -6.67 9.66 -4.59
N ASN A 182 -7.46 8.68 -4.98
CA ASN A 182 -8.21 8.64 -6.25
C ASN A 182 -9.36 7.63 -6.15
N ILE A 183 -10.24 7.63 -7.17
CA ILE A 183 -11.35 6.69 -7.29
C ILE A 183 -11.37 6.12 -8.70
N GLU A 184 -11.31 4.79 -8.80
CA GLU A 184 -11.40 4.02 -10.04
C GLU A 184 -12.40 2.88 -9.87
N LEU A 185 -12.90 2.33 -10.97
CA LEU A 185 -13.72 1.12 -10.96
C LEU A 185 -12.86 -0.08 -10.58
N GLU A 186 -12.89 -0.41 -9.30
CA GLU A 186 -12.21 -1.59 -8.73
C GLU A 186 -13.07 -2.21 -7.64
N HIS A 187 -12.85 -3.50 -7.37
CA HIS A 187 -13.62 -4.23 -6.35
C HIS A 187 -15.15 -4.05 -6.51
N THR A 188 -15.62 -4.03 -7.75
CA THR A 188 -17.02 -3.69 -8.07
C THR A 188 -18.03 -4.64 -7.47
N GLN A 189 -17.67 -5.90 -7.25
CA GLN A 189 -18.49 -6.89 -6.54
C GLN A 189 -18.75 -6.52 -5.07
N GLN A 190 -17.83 -5.78 -4.44
CA GLN A 190 -17.92 -5.38 -3.04
C GLN A 190 -18.36 -3.93 -2.87
N LEU A 191 -17.82 -3.01 -3.68
CA LEU A 191 -17.94 -1.57 -3.44
C LEU A 191 -18.99 -0.89 -4.30
N GLY A 192 -19.55 -1.60 -5.31
CA GLY A 192 -20.50 -1.04 -6.24
C GLY A 192 -19.97 -0.92 -7.67
N ASN A 193 -20.87 -0.66 -8.63
CA ASN A 193 -20.58 -0.71 -10.06
C ASN A 193 -20.38 0.69 -10.68
N THR A 194 -20.51 1.75 -9.88
CA THR A 194 -20.32 3.14 -10.30
C THR A 194 -19.24 3.83 -9.48
N LEU A 195 -18.66 4.90 -10.02
CA LEU A 195 -17.69 5.71 -9.29
C LEU A 195 -18.34 6.37 -8.06
N ALA A 196 -19.61 6.75 -8.12
CA ALA A 196 -20.34 7.32 -7.00
C ALA A 196 -20.51 6.32 -5.84
N GLU A 197 -20.85 5.06 -6.12
CA GLU A 197 -20.97 4.01 -5.09
C GLU A 197 -19.62 3.76 -4.42
N ILE A 198 -18.55 3.61 -5.20
CA ILE A 198 -17.17 3.43 -4.68
C ILE A 198 -16.72 4.66 -3.88
N ALA A 199 -17.04 5.87 -4.35
CA ALA A 199 -16.77 7.12 -3.65
C ALA A 199 -17.48 7.18 -2.29
N SER A 200 -18.74 6.76 -2.23
CA SER A 200 -19.52 6.71 -0.98
C SER A 200 -18.90 5.78 0.06
N GLU A 201 -18.44 4.59 -0.36
CA GLU A 201 -17.74 3.65 0.54
C GLU A 201 -16.41 4.22 1.05
N LYS A 202 -15.62 4.87 0.16
CA LYS A 202 -14.36 5.49 0.57
C LYS A 202 -14.57 6.74 1.45
N ALA A 203 -15.57 7.56 1.14
CA ALA A 203 -15.95 8.72 1.96
C ALA A 203 -16.47 8.35 3.37
N GLY A 204 -16.72 7.07 3.63
CA GLY A 204 -17.05 6.57 4.96
C GLY A 204 -15.95 6.74 6.01
N ILE A 205 -14.70 7.06 5.63
CA ILE A 205 -13.63 7.40 6.57
C ILE A 205 -13.68 8.86 7.07
N LEU A 206 -14.43 9.73 6.40
CA LEU A 206 -14.54 11.14 6.77
C LEU A 206 -15.21 11.27 8.14
N LYS A 207 -14.70 12.19 8.97
CA LYS A 207 -15.19 12.46 10.33
C LYS A 207 -15.66 13.91 10.46
N SER A 208 -16.57 14.17 11.39
CA SER A 208 -17.11 15.52 11.62
C SER A 208 -16.02 16.52 12.01
N GLY A 209 -15.94 17.63 11.27
CA GLY A 209 -15.00 18.70 11.50
C GLY A 209 -13.53 18.40 11.15
N VAL A 210 -13.22 17.18 10.72
CA VAL A 210 -11.85 16.73 10.39
C VAL A 210 -11.47 17.14 8.96
N PRO A 211 -10.27 17.74 8.74
CA PRO A 211 -9.78 18.07 7.41
C PRO A 211 -9.78 16.88 6.45
N VAL A 212 -10.21 17.13 5.21
CA VAL A 212 -10.26 16.17 4.12
C VAL A 212 -9.35 16.63 2.99
N VAL A 213 -8.50 15.75 2.51
CA VAL A 213 -7.65 15.97 1.32
C VAL A 213 -8.11 15.02 0.22
N ILE A 214 -8.37 15.53 -0.98
CA ILE A 214 -8.72 14.69 -2.14
C ILE A 214 -7.80 14.93 -3.31
N GLY A 215 -7.47 13.83 -4.01
CA GLY A 215 -6.71 13.87 -5.24
C GLY A 215 -7.55 14.26 -6.45
N ASP A 216 -7.05 13.88 -7.63
CA ASP A 216 -7.78 14.06 -8.89
C ASP A 216 -8.85 12.96 -9.01
N LEU A 217 -10.10 13.34 -8.82
CA LEU A 217 -11.26 12.46 -8.90
C LEU A 217 -12.14 12.86 -10.09
N HIS A 218 -12.80 11.88 -10.70
CA HIS A 218 -13.88 12.15 -11.64
C HIS A 218 -14.99 12.99 -10.99
N ASP A 219 -15.67 13.82 -11.77
CA ASP A 219 -16.71 14.75 -11.26
C ASP A 219 -17.78 14.04 -10.43
N GLU A 220 -18.28 12.89 -10.90
CA GLU A 220 -19.26 12.08 -10.19
C GLU A 220 -18.76 11.68 -8.77
N ALA A 221 -17.52 11.25 -8.66
CA ALA A 221 -16.92 10.86 -7.38
C ALA A 221 -16.60 12.09 -6.50
N THR A 222 -16.18 13.18 -7.13
CA THR A 222 -15.89 14.45 -6.44
C THR A 222 -17.16 14.98 -5.76
N GLU A 223 -18.29 15.01 -6.46
CA GLU A 223 -19.58 15.48 -5.92
C GLU A 223 -20.01 14.70 -4.67
N VAL A 224 -19.84 13.37 -4.68
CA VAL A 224 -20.13 12.51 -3.51
C VAL A 224 -19.26 12.88 -2.32
N VAL A 225 -17.94 12.99 -2.53
CA VAL A 225 -17.00 13.28 -1.42
C VAL A 225 -17.18 14.71 -0.88
N GLU A 226 -17.36 15.70 -1.76
CA GLU A 226 -17.60 17.09 -1.38
C GLU A 226 -18.94 17.25 -0.63
N THR A 227 -19.97 16.54 -1.07
CA THR A 227 -21.26 16.54 -0.37
C THR A 227 -21.12 15.95 1.03
N ARG A 228 -20.43 14.80 1.14
CA ARG A 228 -20.20 14.16 2.42
C ARG A 228 -19.36 15.03 3.37
N ALA A 229 -18.31 15.68 2.86
CA ALA A 229 -17.50 16.62 3.65
C ALA A 229 -18.33 17.80 4.16
N ARG A 230 -19.20 18.36 3.32
CA ARG A 230 -20.10 19.45 3.70
C ARG A 230 -21.10 19.04 4.77
N GLU A 231 -21.70 17.85 4.68
CA GLU A 231 -22.61 17.30 5.71
C GLU A 231 -21.92 17.17 7.08
N LEU A 232 -20.63 16.83 7.06
CA LEU A 232 -19.82 16.65 8.27
C LEU A 232 -19.19 17.95 8.77
N GLY A 233 -19.37 19.09 8.07
CA GLY A 233 -18.66 20.33 8.39
C GLY A 233 -17.13 20.18 8.29
N ALA A 234 -16.64 19.25 7.48
CA ALA A 234 -15.23 18.93 7.33
C ALA A 234 -14.58 19.85 6.28
N PRO A 235 -13.50 20.60 6.63
CA PRO A 235 -12.77 21.40 5.66
C PRO A 235 -12.16 20.52 4.57
N LEU A 236 -12.41 20.83 3.28
CA LEU A 236 -11.93 20.01 2.16
C LEU A 236 -10.94 20.79 1.32
N ALA A 237 -9.78 20.17 1.08
CA ALA A 237 -8.77 20.60 0.12
C ALA A 237 -8.69 19.63 -1.06
N ARG A 238 -8.70 20.16 -2.28
CA ARG A 238 -8.71 19.42 -3.53
C ARG A 238 -7.48 19.73 -4.37
N LEU A 239 -6.86 18.69 -4.91
CA LEU A 239 -5.81 18.81 -5.91
C LEU A 239 -6.30 19.59 -7.15
N GLY A 240 -5.46 20.47 -7.69
CA GLY A 240 -5.77 21.34 -8.82
C GLY A 240 -6.62 22.57 -8.47
N ARG A 241 -7.05 22.72 -7.19
CA ARG A 241 -7.80 23.88 -6.70
C ARG A 241 -7.13 24.55 -5.50
N ASP A 242 -6.83 23.78 -4.47
CA ASP A 242 -6.30 24.29 -3.20
C ASP A 242 -4.81 23.99 -3.04
N PHE A 243 -4.34 22.91 -3.65
CA PHE A 243 -2.94 22.52 -3.75
C PHE A 243 -2.67 21.86 -5.11
N ASP A 244 -1.39 21.85 -5.55
CA ASP A 244 -1.02 21.32 -6.85
C ASP A 244 0.45 20.86 -6.89
N PHE A 245 0.85 20.22 -7.99
CA PHE A 245 2.21 19.83 -8.26
C PHE A 245 2.63 20.07 -9.70
N GLU A 246 3.93 20.28 -9.91
CA GLU A 246 4.58 20.38 -11.21
C GLU A 246 5.82 19.47 -11.22
N VAL A 247 6.00 18.65 -12.24
CA VAL A 247 7.24 17.92 -12.48
C VAL A 247 8.18 18.82 -13.25
N LEU A 248 9.25 19.27 -12.59
CA LEU A 248 10.22 20.22 -13.16
C LEU A 248 11.24 19.49 -14.05
N ASP A 249 11.72 18.32 -13.57
CA ASP A 249 12.70 17.49 -14.27
C ASP A 249 12.55 16.03 -13.80
N GLN A 250 12.96 15.09 -14.63
CA GLN A 250 12.93 13.65 -14.33
C GLN A 250 14.09 12.93 -15.00
N ASP A 251 14.81 12.14 -14.22
CA ASP A 251 15.81 11.17 -14.66
C ASP A 251 15.52 9.77 -14.12
N LEU A 252 16.46 8.83 -14.25
CA LEU A 252 16.31 7.45 -13.76
C LEU A 252 16.51 7.31 -12.24
N GLU A 253 16.92 8.36 -11.55
CA GLU A 253 17.11 8.37 -10.09
C GLU A 253 15.93 9.00 -9.35
N GLY A 254 14.99 9.59 -10.11
CA GLY A 254 13.80 10.21 -9.56
C GLY A 254 13.35 11.43 -10.35
N GLN A 255 12.64 12.32 -9.68
CA GLN A 255 12.12 13.54 -10.30
C GLN A 255 12.21 14.73 -9.34
N SER A 256 12.54 15.90 -9.90
CA SER A 256 12.42 17.17 -9.22
C SER A 256 11.00 17.69 -9.40
N ILE A 257 10.36 18.04 -8.32
CA ILE A 257 8.95 18.44 -8.29
C ILE A 257 8.80 19.76 -7.54
N ARG A 258 7.82 20.52 -7.93
CA ARG A 258 7.31 21.68 -7.19
C ARG A 258 5.95 21.35 -6.65
N LEU A 259 5.76 21.54 -5.36
CA LEU A 259 4.49 21.38 -4.67
C LEU A 259 4.02 22.74 -4.18
N THR A 260 2.73 23.00 -4.31
CA THR A 260 2.08 24.24 -3.83
C THR A 260 0.87 23.87 -2.98
N ASP A 261 0.69 24.53 -1.83
CA ASP A 261 -0.48 24.41 -0.98
C ASP A 261 -0.78 25.76 -0.33
N GLY A 262 -1.75 26.49 -0.88
CA GLY A 262 -1.97 27.88 -0.54
C GLY A 262 -0.73 28.74 -0.83
N SER A 263 -0.14 29.34 0.21
CA SER A 263 1.11 30.12 0.10
C SER A 263 2.38 29.28 0.25
N LEU A 264 2.25 28.02 0.65
CA LEU A 264 3.38 27.09 0.79
C LEU A 264 3.88 26.68 -0.59
N ARG A 265 5.20 26.75 -0.81
CA ARG A 265 5.86 26.25 -2.00
C ARG A 265 7.09 25.45 -1.60
N VAL A 266 7.15 24.22 -2.08
CA VAL A 266 8.24 23.27 -1.84
C VAL A 266 8.81 22.81 -3.17
N ASP A 267 10.09 23.00 -3.39
CA ASP A 267 10.84 22.42 -4.50
C ASP A 267 11.63 21.22 -3.94
N ALA A 268 11.23 20.01 -4.26
CA ALA A 268 11.79 18.78 -3.69
C ALA A 268 12.20 17.79 -4.76
N ARG A 269 13.10 16.85 -4.39
CA ARG A 269 13.40 15.68 -5.19
C ARG A 269 12.81 14.43 -4.56
N ILE A 270 12.08 13.65 -5.34
CA ILE A 270 11.58 12.34 -4.94
C ILE A 270 12.35 11.23 -5.67
N ALA A 271 12.80 10.21 -4.96
CA ALA A 271 13.49 9.05 -5.53
C ALA A 271 12.49 8.02 -6.10
N ALA A 272 11.45 8.51 -6.77
CA ALA A 272 10.38 7.71 -7.33
C ALA A 272 10.09 8.15 -8.76
N LEU A 273 9.77 7.19 -9.62
CA LEU A 273 9.55 7.41 -11.05
C LEU A 273 8.06 7.49 -11.38
N GLY A 274 7.72 8.35 -12.35
CA GLY A 274 6.37 8.54 -12.86
C GLY A 274 5.61 9.68 -12.17
N SER A 275 4.89 10.48 -12.98
CA SER A 275 4.16 11.69 -12.53
C SER A 275 3.12 11.42 -11.45
N HIS A 276 2.54 10.21 -11.43
CA HIS A 276 1.62 9.79 -10.37
C HIS A 276 2.27 9.79 -8.98
N GLN A 277 3.60 9.64 -8.88
CA GLN A 277 4.30 9.75 -7.61
C GLN A 277 4.47 11.21 -7.15
N ALA A 278 4.57 12.16 -8.09
CA ALA A 278 4.50 13.58 -7.75
C ALA A 278 3.12 13.97 -7.20
N CYS A 279 2.05 13.41 -7.78
CA CYS A 279 0.69 13.53 -7.24
C CYS A 279 0.60 12.98 -5.81
N ASN A 280 1.15 11.78 -5.55
CA ASN A 280 1.16 11.18 -4.20
C ASN A 280 1.96 12.03 -3.20
N ALA A 281 3.05 12.69 -3.65
CA ALA A 281 3.82 13.61 -2.81
C ALA A 281 3.01 14.87 -2.46
N ALA A 282 2.26 15.43 -3.43
CA ALA A 282 1.36 16.56 -3.16
C ALA A 282 0.28 16.21 -2.14
N LEU A 283 -0.32 15.03 -2.26
CA LEU A 283 -1.30 14.52 -1.30
C LEU A 283 -0.68 14.34 0.09
N ALA A 284 0.53 13.77 0.17
CA ALA A 284 1.24 13.59 1.43
C ALA A 284 1.52 14.93 2.12
N LEU A 285 2.05 15.92 1.37
CA LEU A 285 2.29 17.28 1.88
C LEU A 285 0.99 17.92 2.36
N ALA A 286 -0.07 17.86 1.56
CA ALA A 286 -1.37 18.45 1.91
C ALA A 286 -1.99 17.82 3.16
N CYS A 287 -1.81 16.51 3.37
CA CYS A 287 -2.25 15.83 4.59
C CYS A 287 -1.43 16.28 5.81
N VAL A 288 -0.11 16.30 5.69
CA VAL A 288 0.79 16.67 6.80
C VAL A 288 0.63 18.13 7.18
N ALA A 289 0.50 19.05 6.21
CA ALA A 289 0.27 20.47 6.46
C ALA A 289 -1.04 20.78 7.23
N ARG A 290 -2.01 19.86 7.17
CA ARG A 290 -3.32 19.98 7.87
C ARG A 290 -3.39 19.18 9.17
N ALA A 291 -2.37 18.38 9.46
CA ALA A 291 -2.33 17.62 10.71
C ALA A 291 -2.03 18.57 11.90
N PRO A 292 -2.79 18.48 13.01
CA PRO A 292 -2.62 19.38 14.15
C PRO A 292 -1.23 19.19 14.79
N GLY A 293 -0.59 20.30 15.18
CA GLY A 293 0.69 20.28 15.90
C GLY A 293 1.94 20.02 15.05
N VAL A 294 1.81 19.75 13.76
CA VAL A 294 2.96 19.61 12.85
C VAL A 294 3.60 20.98 12.60
N VAL A 295 4.93 20.99 12.45
CA VAL A 295 5.70 22.18 12.08
C VAL A 295 5.13 22.84 10.82
N GLN A 296 5.23 24.17 10.72
CA GLN A 296 4.65 24.95 9.63
C GLN A 296 5.72 25.84 8.97
N GLY A 297 5.35 26.47 7.85
CA GLY A 297 6.22 27.43 7.16
C GLY A 297 7.55 26.84 6.71
N GLU A 298 8.65 27.51 7.00
CA GLU A 298 10.00 27.12 6.57
C GLU A 298 10.43 25.75 7.10
N GLN A 299 10.07 25.43 8.34
CA GLN A 299 10.38 24.11 8.92
C GLN A 299 9.68 22.97 8.20
N LEU A 300 8.44 23.18 7.74
CA LEU A 300 7.72 22.19 6.94
C LEU A 300 8.33 22.03 5.54
N ILE A 301 8.80 23.15 4.93
CA ILE A 301 9.50 23.11 3.63
C ILE A 301 10.76 22.25 3.75
N GLU A 302 11.63 22.55 4.72
CA GLU A 302 12.87 21.79 4.94
C GLU A 302 12.59 20.31 5.26
N ALA A 303 11.56 20.02 6.04
CA ALA A 303 11.15 18.66 6.35
C ALA A 303 10.67 17.92 5.08
N ALA A 304 9.90 18.60 4.22
CA ALA A 304 9.41 18.02 2.97
C ALA A 304 10.56 17.72 1.99
N GLU A 305 11.51 18.63 1.83
CA GLU A 305 12.70 18.41 0.98
C GLU A 305 13.50 17.18 1.44
N ARG A 306 13.81 17.08 2.73
CA ARG A 306 14.54 15.94 3.30
C ARG A 306 13.73 14.65 3.26
N GLY A 307 12.46 14.72 3.65
CA GLY A 307 11.58 13.55 3.74
C GLY A 307 11.33 12.92 2.37
N PHE A 308 10.98 13.72 1.37
CA PHE A 308 10.72 13.20 0.02
C PHE A 308 11.99 12.61 -0.63
N ALA A 309 13.16 13.20 -0.41
CA ALA A 309 14.43 12.63 -0.87
C ALA A 309 14.75 11.28 -0.19
N ALA A 310 14.35 11.11 1.06
CA ALA A 310 14.55 9.88 1.83
C ALA A 310 13.48 8.82 1.56
N ALA A 311 12.28 9.19 1.07
CA ALA A 311 11.17 8.27 0.86
C ALA A 311 11.55 7.11 -0.07
N ARG A 312 11.17 5.90 0.30
CA ARG A 312 11.36 4.69 -0.49
C ARG A 312 10.00 4.03 -0.74
N LEU A 313 9.76 3.64 -1.99
CA LEU A 313 8.48 3.08 -2.44
C LEU A 313 8.70 1.68 -3.02
N PRO A 314 8.84 0.64 -2.19
CA PRO A 314 9.12 -0.71 -2.65
C PRO A 314 8.07 -1.21 -3.64
N GLY A 315 8.51 -1.81 -4.75
CA GLY A 315 7.64 -2.37 -5.78
C GLY A 315 6.75 -1.33 -6.50
N ARG A 316 7.17 -0.08 -6.53
CA ARG A 316 6.47 1.02 -7.23
C ARG A 316 7.41 1.67 -8.24
N ILE A 317 7.52 1.06 -9.42
CA ILE A 317 8.50 1.41 -10.47
C ILE A 317 9.90 1.52 -9.85
N GLU A 318 10.25 0.49 -9.07
CA GLU A 318 11.48 0.44 -8.29
C GLU A 318 12.64 -0.06 -9.15
N LEU A 319 13.67 0.75 -9.30
CA LEU A 319 14.90 0.37 -9.99
C LEU A 319 15.84 -0.32 -8.99
N VAL A 320 15.94 -1.66 -9.10
CA VAL A 320 16.72 -2.51 -8.18
C VAL A 320 18.09 -2.94 -8.74
N GLY A 321 18.38 -2.62 -10.01
CA GLY A 321 19.66 -2.90 -10.65
C GLY A 321 19.89 -2.03 -11.86
N ARG A 322 21.17 -1.81 -12.24
CA ARG A 322 21.55 -0.88 -13.32
C ARG A 322 22.31 -1.53 -14.48
N SER A 323 22.77 -2.76 -14.33
CA SER A 323 23.54 -3.46 -15.37
C SER A 323 23.31 -4.99 -15.26
N PRO A 324 22.32 -5.53 -15.96
CA PRO A 324 21.25 -4.86 -16.71
C PRO A 324 20.35 -3.98 -15.83
N TRP A 325 19.55 -3.13 -16.46
CA TRP A 325 18.48 -2.43 -15.75
C TRP A 325 17.47 -3.43 -15.22
N LEU A 326 17.25 -3.43 -13.90
CA LEU A 326 16.24 -4.29 -13.25
C LEU A 326 15.18 -3.41 -12.63
N LEU A 327 13.97 -3.46 -13.16
CA LEU A 327 12.84 -2.67 -12.70
C LEU A 327 11.74 -3.60 -12.20
N VAL A 328 11.25 -3.32 -10.99
CA VAL A 328 10.18 -4.06 -10.33
C VAL A 328 8.99 -3.14 -10.08
N ASP A 329 7.82 -3.56 -10.55
CA ASP A 329 6.58 -2.81 -10.36
C ASP A 329 5.39 -3.72 -10.08
N SER A 330 4.46 -3.25 -9.28
CA SER A 330 3.25 -3.98 -8.89
C SER A 330 2.01 -3.63 -9.73
N ALA A 331 2.17 -2.99 -10.90
CA ALA A 331 1.07 -2.65 -11.79
C ALA A 331 0.23 -3.89 -12.15
N HIS A 332 -1.07 -3.77 -12.01
CA HIS A 332 -2.04 -4.85 -12.23
C HIS A 332 -3.39 -4.35 -12.76
N THR A 333 -3.43 -3.12 -13.28
CA THR A 333 -4.57 -2.51 -13.99
C THR A 333 -4.08 -1.81 -15.26
N GLY A 334 -4.96 -1.52 -16.21
CA GLY A 334 -4.61 -0.78 -17.43
C GLY A 334 -3.98 0.57 -17.13
N ALA A 335 -4.54 1.34 -16.18
CA ALA A 335 -4.01 2.66 -15.80
C ALA A 335 -2.60 2.56 -15.19
N SER A 336 -2.36 1.61 -14.26
CA SER A 336 -1.01 1.42 -13.68
C SER A 336 -0.01 0.89 -14.72
N ALA A 337 -0.44 0.05 -15.67
CA ALA A 337 0.39 -0.40 -16.79
C ALA A 337 0.75 0.75 -17.74
N ALA A 338 -0.17 1.68 -17.99
CA ALA A 338 0.08 2.89 -18.78
C ALA A 338 1.14 3.79 -18.10
N ALA A 339 1.04 3.99 -16.79
CA ALA A 339 2.01 4.75 -16.02
C ALA A 339 3.41 4.10 -16.05
N LEU A 340 3.49 2.76 -15.89
CA LEU A 340 4.72 2.01 -16.02
C LEU A 340 5.31 2.13 -17.43
N ALA A 341 4.51 1.95 -18.48
CA ALA A 341 4.95 2.07 -19.87
C ALA A 341 5.53 3.46 -20.18
N ALA A 342 4.95 4.53 -19.62
CA ALA A 342 5.45 5.89 -19.77
C ALA A 342 6.89 6.04 -19.20
N VAL A 343 7.18 5.37 -18.09
CA VAL A 343 8.54 5.33 -17.52
C VAL A 343 9.46 4.45 -18.35
N LEU A 344 9.01 3.28 -18.77
CA LEU A 344 9.81 2.35 -19.59
C LEU A 344 10.33 3.02 -20.87
N ARG A 345 9.51 3.85 -21.54
CA ARG A 345 9.91 4.62 -22.74
C ARG A 345 11.10 5.54 -22.53
N ARG A 346 11.33 5.96 -21.30
CA ARG A 346 12.42 6.91 -20.93
C ARG A 346 13.71 6.19 -20.53
N ILE A 347 13.68 4.89 -20.26
CA ILE A 347 14.87 4.12 -19.88
C ILE A 347 15.68 3.79 -21.15
N PRO A 348 16.92 4.30 -21.28
CA PRO A 348 17.81 3.91 -22.38
C PRO A 348 18.10 2.41 -22.33
N ARG A 349 17.82 1.69 -23.39
CA ARG A 349 18.02 0.24 -23.44
C ARG A 349 18.23 -0.25 -24.87
N ARG A 350 19.00 -1.32 -25.02
CA ARG A 350 19.15 -2.03 -26.29
C ARG A 350 17.97 -2.97 -26.54
N ARG A 351 17.59 -3.75 -25.54
CA ARG A 351 16.44 -4.67 -25.55
C ARG A 351 15.71 -4.58 -24.21
N SER A 352 14.43 -4.95 -24.22
CA SER A 352 13.67 -5.13 -23.00
C SER A 352 12.99 -6.49 -22.96
N HIS A 353 13.03 -7.09 -21.77
CA HIS A 353 12.37 -8.34 -21.44
C HIS A 353 11.36 -8.09 -20.32
N LEU A 354 10.10 -8.47 -20.53
CA LEU A 354 9.08 -8.42 -19.49
C LEU A 354 8.93 -9.80 -18.84
N VAL A 355 8.89 -9.84 -17.51
CA VAL A 355 8.39 -11.00 -16.77
C VAL A 355 7.05 -10.65 -16.17
N LEU A 356 6.00 -11.37 -16.57
CA LEU A 356 4.61 -11.06 -16.23
C LEU A 356 3.92 -12.22 -15.52
N SER A 357 3.12 -11.83 -14.50
CA SER A 357 2.09 -12.68 -13.90
C SER A 357 0.84 -11.85 -13.70
N ILE A 358 -0.28 -12.22 -14.33
CA ILE A 358 -1.53 -11.47 -14.24
C ILE A 358 -2.51 -12.25 -13.37
N SER A 359 -3.13 -11.58 -12.40
CA SER A 359 -4.14 -12.21 -11.56
C SER A 359 -5.45 -12.37 -12.32
N ALA A 360 -6.13 -13.50 -12.13
CA ALA A 360 -7.44 -13.76 -12.68
C ALA A 360 -8.43 -12.66 -12.23
N GLY A 361 -9.35 -12.26 -13.11
CA GLY A 361 -10.30 -11.15 -12.87
C GLY A 361 -9.73 -9.75 -13.07
N LYS A 362 -8.45 -9.63 -13.50
CA LYS A 362 -7.90 -8.36 -14.01
C LYS A 362 -8.05 -8.30 -15.52
N ASP A 363 -8.18 -7.08 -16.04
CA ASP A 363 -8.21 -6.84 -17.49
C ASP A 363 -6.83 -7.02 -18.09
N ALA A 364 -6.53 -8.27 -18.50
CA ALA A 364 -5.26 -8.63 -19.08
C ALA A 364 -4.99 -7.87 -20.39
N ASP A 365 -6.01 -7.66 -21.21
CA ASP A 365 -5.89 -6.96 -22.48
C ASP A 365 -5.48 -5.50 -22.30
N ALA A 366 -6.10 -4.80 -21.34
CA ALA A 366 -5.72 -3.42 -21.02
C ALA A 366 -4.27 -3.32 -20.51
N ILE A 367 -3.82 -4.26 -19.67
CA ILE A 367 -2.43 -4.32 -19.19
C ILE A 367 -1.47 -4.57 -20.35
N LEU A 368 -1.74 -5.58 -21.18
CA LEU A 368 -0.87 -6.00 -22.26
C LEU A 368 -0.74 -4.96 -23.38
N ARG A 369 -1.82 -4.25 -23.72
CA ARG A 369 -1.79 -3.17 -24.72
C ARG A 369 -0.81 -2.06 -24.36
N HIS A 370 -0.60 -1.78 -23.07
CA HIS A 370 0.34 -0.77 -22.62
C HIS A 370 1.77 -1.29 -22.51
N LEU A 371 1.97 -2.53 -22.04
CA LEU A 371 3.31 -3.04 -21.76
C LEU A 371 4.00 -3.70 -22.95
N LEU A 372 3.27 -4.38 -23.85
CA LEU A 372 3.86 -5.10 -24.97
C LEU A 372 4.61 -4.21 -25.98
N PRO A 373 4.18 -2.96 -26.27
CA PRO A 373 4.95 -2.07 -27.13
C PRO A 373 6.36 -1.76 -26.60
N GLU A 374 6.58 -1.93 -25.28
CA GLU A 374 7.84 -1.68 -24.60
C GLU A 374 8.72 -2.92 -24.48
N ALA A 375 8.31 -4.08 -25.04
CA ALA A 375 8.98 -5.37 -24.86
C ALA A 375 9.45 -6.01 -26.17
N ASN A 376 10.66 -6.57 -26.16
CA ASN A 376 11.17 -7.43 -27.22
C ASN A 376 10.88 -8.92 -26.94
N ALA A 377 10.84 -9.29 -25.66
CA ALA A 377 10.54 -10.63 -25.19
C ALA A 377 9.67 -10.59 -23.93
N VAL A 378 8.87 -11.63 -23.73
CA VAL A 378 8.03 -11.79 -22.55
C VAL A 378 8.18 -13.19 -21.98
N THR A 379 8.50 -13.29 -20.70
CA THR A 379 8.35 -14.53 -19.93
C THR A 379 7.09 -14.46 -19.10
N VAL A 380 6.17 -15.39 -19.30
CA VAL A 380 4.94 -15.51 -18.51
C VAL A 380 5.14 -16.54 -17.43
N THR A 381 4.85 -16.14 -16.19
CA THR A 381 4.98 -16.98 -15.01
C THR A 381 3.69 -17.00 -14.18
N ARG A 382 3.69 -17.72 -13.08
CA ARG A 382 2.54 -17.86 -12.17
C ARG A 382 2.96 -17.56 -10.73
N ALA A 383 2.89 -16.30 -10.35
CA ALA A 383 3.34 -15.81 -9.05
C ALA A 383 2.56 -16.44 -7.87
N GLU A 384 1.26 -16.62 -8.04
CA GLU A 384 0.38 -17.22 -7.03
C GLU A 384 -0.57 -18.22 -7.70
N PRO A 385 -0.35 -19.54 -7.51
CA PRO A 385 -1.10 -20.58 -8.24
C PRO A 385 -2.63 -20.49 -8.09
N ALA A 386 -3.12 -20.07 -6.94
CA ALA A 386 -4.56 -19.95 -6.69
C ALA A 386 -5.22 -18.72 -7.35
N ARG A 387 -4.43 -17.69 -7.68
CA ARG A 387 -4.94 -16.36 -8.10
C ARG A 387 -4.47 -15.91 -9.46
N SER A 388 -3.32 -16.38 -9.93
CA SER A 388 -2.79 -16.01 -11.24
C SER A 388 -3.49 -16.76 -12.36
N LEU A 389 -3.71 -16.09 -13.49
CA LEU A 389 -4.11 -16.74 -14.75
C LEU A 389 -3.08 -17.80 -15.13
N PRO A 390 -3.51 -18.91 -15.75
CA PRO A 390 -2.60 -19.87 -16.34
C PRO A 390 -1.66 -19.18 -17.37
N PRO A 391 -0.36 -19.48 -17.38
CA PRO A 391 0.56 -18.86 -18.34
C PRO A 391 0.16 -19.04 -19.81
N SER A 392 -0.52 -20.14 -20.16
CA SER A 392 -1.06 -20.38 -21.49
C SER A 392 -2.16 -19.40 -21.91
N GLU A 393 -3.02 -19.00 -20.97
CA GLU A 393 -4.07 -18.00 -21.23
C GLU A 393 -3.46 -16.62 -21.46
N VAL A 394 -2.51 -16.22 -20.61
CA VAL A 394 -1.79 -14.94 -20.78
C VAL A 394 -1.02 -14.94 -22.12
N ALA A 395 -0.38 -16.04 -22.49
CA ALA A 395 0.30 -16.15 -23.78
C ALA A 395 -0.67 -16.05 -24.97
N THR A 396 -1.88 -16.57 -24.84
CA THR A 396 -2.94 -16.41 -25.87
C THR A 396 -3.34 -14.95 -26.01
N ALA A 397 -3.55 -14.25 -24.88
CA ALA A 397 -3.84 -12.81 -24.89
C ALA A 397 -2.68 -11.99 -25.49
N ILE A 398 -1.43 -12.31 -25.18
CA ILE A 398 -0.24 -11.65 -25.77
C ILE A 398 -0.25 -11.81 -27.29
N ARG A 399 -0.46 -13.03 -27.82
CA ARG A 399 -0.51 -13.27 -29.28
C ARG A 399 -1.62 -12.52 -29.99
N ALA A 400 -2.74 -12.29 -29.30
CA ALA A 400 -3.87 -11.52 -29.84
C ALA A 400 -3.55 -10.02 -29.93
N VAL A 401 -2.72 -9.50 -29.02
CA VAL A 401 -2.34 -8.06 -28.97
C VAL A 401 -1.09 -7.79 -29.81
N ALA A 402 -0.09 -8.68 -29.81
CA ALA A 402 1.21 -8.47 -30.45
C ALA A 402 1.75 -9.76 -31.06
N SER A 403 1.76 -9.88 -32.40
CA SER A 403 2.18 -11.08 -33.14
C SER A 403 3.69 -11.27 -33.25
N GLY A 404 4.52 -10.28 -32.90
CA GLY A 404 5.98 -10.30 -33.12
C GLY A 404 6.82 -10.44 -31.86
N VAL A 405 6.24 -10.56 -30.67
CA VAL A 405 6.97 -10.66 -29.40
C VAL A 405 7.33 -12.12 -29.11
N SER A 406 8.58 -12.37 -28.73
CA SER A 406 9.01 -13.69 -28.26
C SER A 406 8.38 -14.02 -26.91
N ILE A 407 7.78 -15.20 -26.78
CA ILE A 407 7.05 -15.61 -25.56
C ILE A 407 7.68 -16.88 -25.00
N GLN A 408 8.05 -16.85 -23.73
CA GLN A 408 8.47 -18.02 -22.96
C GLN A 408 7.46 -18.28 -21.84
N LEU A 409 7.18 -19.55 -21.54
CA LEU A 409 6.30 -19.96 -20.44
C LEU A 409 7.13 -20.69 -19.38
N VAL A 410 7.34 -20.04 -18.25
CA VAL A 410 8.09 -20.58 -17.11
C VAL A 410 7.21 -20.46 -15.86
N PRO A 411 6.43 -21.50 -15.49
CA PRO A 411 5.46 -21.42 -14.40
C PRO A 411 6.05 -21.06 -13.03
N ASN A 412 7.27 -21.49 -12.74
CA ASN A 412 7.95 -21.15 -11.49
C ASN A 412 8.54 -19.73 -11.58
N PRO A 413 8.11 -18.78 -10.72
CA PRO A 413 8.51 -17.38 -10.84
C PRO A 413 9.99 -17.15 -10.54
N GLN A 414 10.60 -17.87 -9.58
CA GLN A 414 12.03 -17.72 -9.30
C GLN A 414 12.89 -18.17 -10.48
N LEU A 415 12.53 -19.28 -11.13
CA LEU A 415 13.20 -19.75 -12.33
C LEU A 415 12.99 -18.79 -13.51
N ALA A 416 11.77 -18.27 -13.68
CA ALA A 416 11.44 -17.28 -14.70
C ALA A 416 12.32 -16.02 -14.59
N LEU A 417 12.44 -15.48 -13.37
CA LEU A 417 13.22 -14.27 -13.10
C LEU A 417 14.71 -14.48 -13.32
N ARG A 418 15.27 -15.61 -12.86
CA ARG A 418 16.70 -15.94 -13.05
C ARG A 418 17.02 -16.16 -14.53
N ALA A 419 16.25 -16.98 -15.23
CA ALA A 419 16.46 -17.26 -16.66
C ALA A 419 16.35 -15.96 -17.49
N ALA A 420 15.33 -15.14 -17.27
CA ALA A 420 15.19 -13.87 -17.96
C ALA A 420 16.36 -12.91 -17.71
N ARG A 421 16.92 -12.88 -16.48
CA ARG A 421 18.10 -12.06 -16.16
C ARG A 421 19.36 -12.56 -16.82
N GLU A 422 19.57 -13.88 -16.88
CA GLU A 422 20.77 -14.51 -17.49
C GLU A 422 20.85 -14.28 -19.00
N GLU A 423 19.73 -14.07 -19.68
CA GLU A 423 19.68 -13.77 -21.12
C GLU A 423 20.05 -12.32 -21.48
N LEU A 424 20.22 -11.44 -20.50
CA LEU A 424 20.36 -10.00 -20.71
C LEU A 424 21.82 -9.53 -20.57
N GLY A 425 22.21 -8.66 -21.50
CA GLY A 425 23.47 -7.92 -21.42
C GLY A 425 23.34 -6.65 -20.58
N ALA A 426 24.47 -5.99 -20.32
CA ALA A 426 24.58 -4.84 -19.45
C ALA A 426 23.67 -3.65 -19.83
N GLU A 427 23.38 -3.49 -21.13
CA GLU A 427 22.55 -2.40 -21.67
C GLU A 427 21.08 -2.79 -21.88
N ASP A 428 20.67 -3.95 -21.44
CA ASP A 428 19.31 -4.44 -21.58
C ASP A 428 18.48 -4.08 -20.33
N LEU A 429 17.15 -4.20 -20.44
CA LEU A 429 16.19 -3.96 -19.37
C LEU A 429 15.39 -5.22 -19.06
N LEU A 430 15.33 -5.61 -17.81
CA LEU A 430 14.34 -6.53 -17.26
C LEU A 430 13.28 -5.74 -16.50
N CYS A 431 12.03 -5.85 -16.93
CA CYS A 431 10.90 -5.30 -16.21
C CYS A 431 10.02 -6.44 -15.67
N VAL A 432 9.74 -6.42 -14.38
CA VAL A 432 8.87 -7.39 -13.69
C VAL A 432 7.60 -6.70 -13.27
N SER A 433 6.43 -7.20 -13.72
CA SER A 433 5.15 -6.54 -13.43
C SER A 433 3.93 -7.46 -13.58
N GLY A 434 2.73 -6.91 -13.45
CA GLY A 434 1.44 -7.58 -13.61
C GLY A 434 0.83 -8.11 -12.31
N SER A 435 1.61 -8.17 -11.22
CA SER A 435 1.14 -8.66 -9.92
C SER A 435 2.02 -8.14 -8.78
N ILE A 436 1.39 -7.77 -7.68
CA ILE A 436 2.09 -7.41 -6.45
C ILE A 436 2.90 -8.58 -5.90
N TYR A 437 2.40 -9.81 -6.02
CA TYR A 437 3.10 -11.02 -5.57
C TYR A 437 4.36 -11.31 -6.40
N LEU A 438 4.28 -11.06 -7.73
CA LEU A 438 5.46 -11.21 -8.58
C LEU A 438 6.51 -10.14 -8.25
N ALA A 439 6.08 -8.91 -7.98
CA ALA A 439 6.98 -7.85 -7.55
C ALA A 439 7.72 -8.21 -6.25
N GLY A 440 7.03 -8.78 -5.26
CA GLY A 440 7.64 -9.27 -4.03
C GLY A 440 8.66 -10.39 -4.27
N ILE A 441 8.31 -11.38 -5.10
CA ILE A 441 9.23 -12.46 -5.46
C ILE A 441 10.47 -11.90 -6.19
N ALA A 442 10.29 -10.93 -7.09
CA ALA A 442 11.40 -10.31 -7.81
C ALA A 442 12.35 -9.56 -6.90
N ARG A 443 11.82 -8.81 -5.91
CA ARG A 443 12.65 -8.12 -4.92
C ARG A 443 13.51 -9.10 -4.14
N ARG A 444 12.96 -10.24 -3.67
CA ARG A 444 13.74 -11.30 -3.01
C ARG A 444 14.82 -11.91 -3.90
N VAL A 445 14.56 -12.06 -5.19
CA VAL A 445 15.53 -12.64 -6.13
C VAL A 445 16.65 -11.68 -6.48
N PHE A 446 16.36 -10.37 -6.53
CA PHE A 446 17.30 -9.35 -7.04
C PHE A 446 17.91 -8.46 -5.95
N CYS A 447 17.19 -8.25 -4.84
CA CYS A 447 17.69 -7.50 -3.67
C CYS A 447 18.03 -8.53 -2.60
N ASP A 448 19.31 -8.84 -2.38
CA ASP A 448 19.73 -9.72 -1.30
C ASP A 448 19.18 -9.26 0.05
N ALA A 449 18.97 -10.23 0.95
CA ALA A 449 18.29 -10.09 2.23
C ALA A 449 18.97 -9.10 3.23
N ASP A 450 20.05 -8.44 2.86
CA ASP A 450 20.87 -7.60 3.74
C ASP A 450 20.29 -6.22 4.07
N SER A 451 19.17 -5.83 3.47
CA SER A 451 18.58 -4.51 3.67
C SER A 451 17.40 -4.45 4.65
N ASN A 452 17.16 -5.51 5.42
CA ASN A 452 16.07 -5.52 6.40
C ASN A 452 16.45 -4.77 7.69
N GLU A 453 16.42 -3.45 7.64
CA GLU A 453 16.39 -2.65 8.85
C GLU A 453 15.03 -2.81 9.55
N ARG A 454 14.95 -3.75 10.48
CA ARG A 454 13.82 -3.90 11.41
C ARG A 454 14.07 -3.09 12.67
N VAL A 455 13.01 -2.63 13.32
CA VAL A 455 13.16 -2.04 14.67
C VAL A 455 13.71 -3.12 15.58
N ALA A 456 14.95 -2.93 16.06
CA ALA A 456 15.56 -3.85 17.00
C ALA A 456 14.70 -3.93 18.27
N GLY A 457 14.61 -5.13 18.86
CA GLY A 457 13.85 -5.41 20.08
C GLY A 457 14.40 -4.72 21.32
N SER A 458 14.60 -3.40 21.29
CA SER A 458 14.74 -2.64 22.51
C SER A 458 13.39 -2.70 23.22
N ARG A 459 13.33 -3.45 24.32
CA ARG A 459 12.19 -3.45 25.21
C ARG A 459 11.75 -2.01 25.43
N TRP A 460 10.52 -1.73 25.00
CA TRP A 460 9.86 -0.50 25.40
C TRP A 460 9.88 -0.51 26.93
N SER A 461 10.74 0.32 27.55
CA SER A 461 10.85 0.34 29.00
C SER A 461 9.47 0.66 29.57
N ARG A 462 8.95 -0.24 30.39
CA ARG A 462 7.68 -0.06 31.11
C ARG A 462 7.79 0.96 32.27
N ASP A 463 8.92 1.66 32.34
CA ASP A 463 9.18 2.62 33.41
C ASP A 463 9.15 4.06 32.87
N ALA A 464 7.97 4.66 32.93
CA ALA A 464 7.73 6.08 33.16
C ALA A 464 6.25 6.32 33.50
#